data_4fb5e72b3dda127bd8b60dbad04713d6
#
_entry.id   4fb5e72b3dda127bd8b60dbad04713d6
#
_cell.length_a   1.000
_cell.length_b   1.000
_cell.length_c   1.000
_cell.angle_alpha   90.00
_cell.angle_beta   90.00
_cell.angle_gamma   90.00
#
_symmetry.space_group_name_H-M   'P 1'
#
loop_
_entity.id
_entity.type
_entity.pdbx_description
1 polymer ?
#
loop_
_entity_poly.entity_id
_entity_poly.type
_entity_poly.pdbx_seq_one_letter_code
_entity_poly.pdbx_strand_id
1 'polypeptide(L)'
;PNYLYWGHSMIKQIKSSDIKKFIEVNPNTVLLDVRTEDEWNTVGKPDTKNLGIKSYFITISQDPSFIDSVKKSINKKEQVLVMCAAGGRSIIAANLLANEGYNTLNISDGFSGNGQDPGWKNLGLPSVIDR
;
A
#
# COMPACT_ATOMS: atom_id res chain seq x y z
N PRO A 1 -0.94 -9.12 -24.57
CA PRO A 1 -2.09 -8.52 -23.92
C PRO A 1 -2.06 -7.00 -24.01
N ASN A 2 -3.21 -6.43 -24.17
CA ASN A 2 -3.35 -4.99 -24.37
C ASN A 2 -2.86 -4.15 -23.21
N TYR A 3 -2.99 -4.65 -22.00
CA TYR A 3 -2.58 -3.90 -20.84
C TYR A 3 -1.08 -3.62 -20.81
N LEU A 4 -0.28 -4.35 -21.56
CA LEU A 4 1.15 -4.09 -21.66
C LEU A 4 1.45 -2.69 -22.16
N TYR A 5 0.57 -2.13 -22.97
CA TYR A 5 0.76 -0.80 -23.53
C TYR A 5 0.55 0.31 -22.51
N TRP A 6 -0.14 0.00 -21.45
CA TRP A 6 -0.50 0.97 -20.42
C TRP A 6 0.47 0.96 -19.25
N GLY A 7 1.32 -0.05 -19.17
CA GLY A 7 2.31 -0.18 -18.12
C GLY A 7 1.72 -0.37 -16.73
N HIS A 8 0.94 0.58 -16.28
CA HIS A 8 0.34 0.55 -14.96
C HIS A 8 -0.62 -0.63 -14.74
N SER A 9 -1.21 -1.19 -15.82
CA SER A 9 -2.06 -2.37 -15.71
C SER A 9 -1.30 -3.63 -15.34
N MET A 10 0.03 -3.56 -15.36
CA MET A 10 0.88 -4.69 -14.97
C MET A 10 0.97 -4.87 -13.46
N ILE A 11 0.57 -3.88 -12.68
CA ILE A 11 0.65 -3.97 -11.23
C ILE A 11 -0.40 -4.94 -10.71
N LYS A 12 0.05 -5.89 -9.90
CA LYS A 12 -0.84 -6.84 -9.25
C LYS A 12 -1.67 -6.14 -8.18
N GLN A 13 -2.89 -6.62 -8.01
CA GLN A 13 -3.83 -6.11 -7.03
C GLN A 13 -4.07 -7.14 -5.95
N ILE A 14 -4.33 -6.68 -4.74
CA ILE A 14 -4.73 -7.52 -3.61
C ILE A 14 -5.85 -6.83 -2.85
N LYS A 15 -6.85 -7.60 -2.42
CA LYS A 15 -7.92 -7.08 -1.57
C LYS A 15 -7.48 -7.13 -0.11
N SER A 16 -7.99 -6.21 0.69
CA SER A 16 -7.71 -6.21 2.12
C SER A 16 -8.05 -7.55 2.78
N SER A 17 -9.11 -8.21 2.32
CA SER A 17 -9.51 -9.51 2.85
C SER A 17 -8.48 -10.62 2.63
N ASP A 18 -7.55 -10.45 1.70
CA ASP A 18 -6.54 -11.46 1.38
C ASP A 18 -5.18 -11.17 2.00
N ILE A 19 -5.03 -10.03 2.68
CA ILE A 19 -3.71 -9.60 3.17
C ILE A 19 -3.15 -10.53 4.24
N LYS A 20 -3.95 -10.95 5.21
CA LYS A 20 -3.46 -11.83 6.28
C LYS A 20 -2.85 -13.10 5.72
N LYS A 21 -3.54 -13.72 4.77
CA LYS A 21 -3.04 -14.95 4.14
C LYS A 21 -1.80 -14.69 3.30
N PHE A 22 -1.78 -13.56 2.61
CA PHE A 22 -0.61 -13.17 1.81
C PHE A 22 0.64 -13.05 2.70
N ILE A 23 0.51 -12.41 3.84
CA ILE A 23 1.62 -12.23 4.79
C ILE A 23 2.11 -13.57 5.31
N GLU A 24 1.20 -14.51 5.57
CA GLU A 24 1.58 -15.84 6.06
C GLU A 24 2.50 -16.58 5.09
N VAL A 25 2.26 -16.46 3.79
CA VAL A 25 3.06 -17.14 2.78
C VAL A 25 4.19 -16.27 2.21
N ASN A 26 4.19 -14.99 2.54
CA ASN A 26 5.20 -14.03 2.11
C ASN A 26 5.68 -13.23 3.33
N PRO A 27 6.50 -13.83 4.20
CA PRO A 27 6.89 -13.19 5.45
C PRO A 27 7.75 -11.94 5.25
N ASN A 28 8.36 -11.79 4.08
CA ASN A 28 9.18 -10.62 3.78
C ASN A 28 8.33 -9.52 3.13
N THR A 29 7.24 -9.16 3.79
CA THR A 29 6.27 -8.19 3.30
C THR A 29 6.28 -6.96 4.21
N VAL A 30 6.11 -5.78 3.59
CA VAL A 30 5.91 -4.51 4.31
C VAL A 30 4.68 -3.81 3.73
N LEU A 31 4.11 -2.91 4.50
CA LEU A 31 2.99 -2.09 4.06
C LEU A 31 3.47 -0.65 3.90
N LEU A 32 3.13 -0.03 2.78
CA LEU A 32 3.44 1.37 2.51
C LEU A 32 2.13 2.13 2.28
N ASP A 33 1.80 3.01 3.22
CA ASP A 33 0.62 3.87 3.14
C ASP A 33 1.06 5.21 2.55
N VAL A 34 0.51 5.55 1.39
CA VAL A 34 0.92 6.74 0.64
C VAL A 34 -0.06 7.90 0.75
N ARG A 35 -1.00 7.80 1.70
CA ARG A 35 -1.97 8.86 1.97
C ARG A 35 -1.28 10.06 2.62
N THR A 36 -2.07 11.04 3.03
CA THR A 36 -1.58 12.25 3.67
C THR A 36 -1.62 12.13 5.19
N GLU A 37 -0.82 12.97 5.85
CA GLU A 37 -0.81 13.04 7.31
C GLU A 37 -2.20 13.39 7.86
N ASP A 38 -2.92 14.27 7.17
CA ASP A 38 -4.28 14.62 7.56
C ASP A 38 -5.20 13.40 7.58
N GLU A 39 -5.11 12.55 6.57
CA GLU A 39 -5.89 11.32 6.52
C GLU A 39 -5.52 10.37 7.66
N TRP A 40 -4.24 10.23 7.97
CA TRP A 40 -3.79 9.38 9.06
C TRP A 40 -4.34 9.88 10.41
N ASN A 41 -4.37 11.19 10.59
CA ASN A 41 -4.82 11.79 11.85
C ASN A 41 -6.32 11.82 12.01
N THR A 42 -7.08 11.96 10.93
CA THR A 42 -8.55 12.12 11.00
C THR A 42 -9.31 10.83 10.70
N VAL A 43 -8.81 10.00 9.79
CA VAL A 43 -9.49 8.75 9.40
C VAL A 43 -8.88 7.56 10.14
N GLY A 44 -7.60 7.63 10.44
CA GLY A 44 -6.85 6.56 11.07
C GLY A 44 -5.83 5.94 10.12
N LYS A 45 -5.06 5.03 10.65
CA LYS A 45 -4.02 4.34 9.88
C LYS A 45 -3.93 2.87 10.27
N PRO A 46 -3.40 2.02 9.38
CA PRO A 46 -3.25 0.60 9.70
C PRO A 46 -2.23 0.40 10.81
N ASP A 47 -2.52 -0.54 11.70
CA ASP A 47 -1.60 -0.96 12.76
C ASP A 47 -1.17 -2.39 12.46
N THR A 48 0.06 -2.56 11.99
CA THR A 48 0.54 -3.86 11.52
C THR A 48 1.37 -4.63 12.54
N LYS A 49 1.51 -4.13 13.77
CA LYS A 49 2.30 -4.78 14.80
C LYS A 49 1.95 -6.24 14.99
N ASN A 50 0.67 -6.53 15.17
CA ASN A 50 0.20 -7.89 15.44
C ASN A 50 0.13 -8.74 14.19
N LEU A 51 0.36 -8.16 13.02
CA LEU A 51 0.45 -8.91 11.78
C LEU A 51 1.90 -9.32 11.47
N GLY A 52 2.85 -8.84 12.27
CA GLY A 52 4.25 -9.22 12.12
C GLY A 52 4.97 -8.57 10.96
N ILE A 53 4.45 -7.48 10.42
CA ILE A 53 5.12 -6.74 9.35
C ILE A 53 5.30 -5.28 9.75
N LYS A 54 6.23 -4.61 9.08
CA LYS A 54 6.44 -3.18 9.26
C LYS A 54 5.54 -2.38 8.34
N SER A 55 5.12 -1.21 8.80
CA SER A 55 4.39 -0.25 7.99
C SER A 55 5.17 1.05 7.89
N TYR A 56 5.05 1.70 6.75
CA TYR A 56 5.71 2.98 6.44
C TYR A 56 4.65 3.94 5.94
N PHE A 57 4.80 5.20 6.31
CA PHE A 57 3.84 6.26 6.01
C PHE A 57 4.56 7.37 5.25
N ILE A 58 4.49 7.34 3.93
CA ILE A 58 5.20 8.27 3.05
C ILE A 58 4.23 8.74 1.99
N THR A 59 3.83 9.99 2.06
CA THR A 59 2.85 10.56 1.14
C THR A 59 3.39 10.57 -0.29
N ILE A 60 2.57 10.09 -1.23
CA ILE A 60 2.96 10.10 -2.64
C ILE A 60 3.13 11.54 -3.13
N SER A 61 4.17 11.77 -3.91
CA SER A 61 4.39 13.00 -4.63
C SER A 61 4.97 12.71 -6.01
N GLN A 62 4.85 13.66 -6.91
CA GLN A 62 5.38 13.51 -8.27
C GLN A 62 6.86 13.88 -8.37
N ASP A 63 7.38 14.54 -7.34
CA ASP A 63 8.80 14.88 -7.33
C ASP A 63 9.64 13.71 -6.82
N PRO A 64 10.96 13.75 -7.01
CA PRO A 64 11.83 12.64 -6.61
C PRO A 64 11.85 12.34 -5.12
N SER A 65 11.34 13.24 -4.27
CA SER A 65 11.42 13.06 -2.83
C SER A 65 10.64 11.84 -2.35
N PHE A 66 9.54 11.48 -3.00
CA PHE A 66 8.78 10.29 -2.66
C PHE A 66 9.64 9.04 -2.85
N ILE A 67 10.19 8.87 -4.05
CA ILE A 67 11.04 7.71 -4.37
C ILE A 67 12.26 7.67 -3.44
N ASP A 68 12.89 8.81 -3.22
CA ASP A 68 14.08 8.90 -2.37
C ASP A 68 13.76 8.47 -0.92
N SER A 69 12.61 8.89 -0.40
CA SER A 69 12.17 8.51 0.95
C SER A 69 11.92 7.00 1.05
N VAL A 70 11.27 6.43 0.04
CA VAL A 70 11.04 4.99 0.02
C VAL A 70 12.36 4.22 -0.03
N LYS A 71 13.30 4.66 -0.87
CA LYS A 71 14.62 4.00 -0.99
C LYS A 71 15.39 4.00 0.32
N LYS A 72 15.23 5.04 1.13
CA LYS A 72 15.90 5.12 2.44
C LYS A 72 15.30 4.17 3.47
N SER A 73 14.04 3.79 3.30
CA SER A 73 13.29 3.08 4.32
C SER A 73 13.04 1.61 3.98
N ILE A 74 12.81 1.30 2.71
CA ILE A 74 12.34 -0.03 2.29
C ILE A 74 13.36 -0.67 1.35
N ASN A 75 13.71 -1.92 1.67
CA ASN A 75 14.62 -2.72 0.85
C ASN A 75 13.86 -3.29 -0.35
N LYS A 76 14.51 -3.28 -1.52
CA LYS A 76 13.91 -3.80 -2.75
C LYS A 76 13.62 -5.30 -2.75
N LYS A 77 14.19 -6.04 -1.80
CA LYS A 77 13.92 -7.48 -1.66
C LYS A 77 12.58 -7.76 -1.01
N GLU A 78 11.94 -6.75 -0.41
CA GLU A 78 10.68 -6.94 0.27
C GLU A 78 9.49 -6.84 -0.69
N GLN A 79 8.41 -7.56 -0.35
CA GLN A 79 7.13 -7.38 -1.02
C GLN A 79 6.47 -6.13 -0.44
N VAL A 80 6.07 -5.19 -1.27
CA VAL A 80 5.51 -3.92 -0.80
C VAL A 80 4.03 -3.86 -1.13
N LEU A 81 3.20 -3.91 -0.10
CA LEU A 81 1.76 -3.67 -0.23
C LEU A 81 1.53 -2.18 -0.17
N VAL A 82 1.01 -1.59 -1.22
CA VAL A 82 0.84 -0.13 -1.32
C VAL A 82 -0.62 0.23 -1.09
N MET A 83 -0.85 1.15 -0.16
CA MET A 83 -2.20 1.52 0.30
C MET A 83 -2.45 3.01 0.11
N CYS A 84 -3.66 3.35 -0.35
CA CYS A 84 -4.23 4.68 -0.19
C CYS A 84 -5.65 4.54 0.35
N ALA A 85 -6.53 5.51 0.14
CA ALA A 85 -7.90 5.42 0.65
C ALA A 85 -8.75 4.39 -0.10
N ALA A 86 -8.71 4.41 -1.44
CA ALA A 86 -9.58 3.60 -2.28
C ALA A 86 -8.86 2.89 -3.43
N GLY A 87 -7.55 2.91 -3.45
CA GLY A 87 -6.73 2.17 -4.44
C GLY A 87 -6.23 2.98 -5.63
N GLY A 88 -6.62 4.25 -5.78
CA GLY A 88 -6.25 5.06 -6.96
C GLY A 88 -4.86 5.69 -6.90
N ARG A 89 -4.55 6.37 -5.81
CA ARG A 89 -3.21 6.97 -5.64
C ARG A 89 -2.14 5.90 -5.47
N SER A 90 -2.49 4.81 -4.78
CA SER A 90 -1.54 3.75 -4.49
C SER A 90 -1.12 2.97 -5.72
N ILE A 91 -1.98 2.84 -6.74
CA ILE A 91 -1.57 2.17 -7.96
C ILE A 91 -0.54 3.00 -8.72
N ILE A 92 -0.66 4.33 -8.66
CA ILE A 92 0.35 5.22 -9.26
C ILE A 92 1.69 5.05 -8.52
N ALA A 93 1.64 5.06 -7.19
CA ALA A 93 2.83 4.84 -6.38
C ALA A 93 3.45 3.48 -6.65
N ALA A 94 2.63 2.43 -6.74
CA ALA A 94 3.11 1.08 -7.01
C ALA A 94 3.84 1.00 -8.35
N ASN A 95 3.32 1.69 -9.37
CA ASN A 95 3.98 1.75 -10.68
C ASN A 95 5.32 2.49 -10.62
N LEU A 96 5.36 3.63 -9.94
CA LEU A 96 6.59 4.38 -9.77
C LEU A 96 7.66 3.51 -9.11
N LEU A 97 7.28 2.79 -8.07
CA LEU A 97 8.20 1.94 -7.33
C LEU A 97 8.61 0.70 -8.12
N ALA A 98 7.67 0.11 -8.87
CA ALA A 98 7.99 -1.03 -9.72
C ALA A 98 9.03 -0.65 -10.77
N ASN A 99 8.94 0.57 -11.32
CA ASN A 99 9.93 1.08 -12.28
C ASN A 99 11.31 1.27 -11.64
N GLU A 100 11.36 1.39 -10.31
CA GLU A 100 12.62 1.48 -9.56
C GLU A 100 13.13 0.12 -9.09
N GLY A 101 12.45 -0.96 -9.44
CA GLY A 101 12.89 -2.32 -9.11
C GLY A 101 12.24 -2.93 -7.87
N TYR A 102 11.22 -2.31 -7.31
CA TYR A 102 10.48 -2.87 -6.18
C TYR A 102 9.43 -3.89 -6.64
N ASN A 103 9.12 -4.84 -5.78
CA ASN A 103 8.02 -5.78 -5.96
C ASN A 103 6.79 -5.20 -5.25
N THR A 104 5.85 -4.67 -6.00
CA THR A 104 4.70 -3.96 -5.44
C THR A 104 3.39 -4.67 -5.76
N LEU A 105 2.45 -4.62 -4.81
CA LEU A 105 1.05 -4.97 -5.01
C LEU A 105 0.21 -3.80 -4.55
N ASN A 106 -0.81 -3.45 -5.33
CA ASN A 106 -1.74 -2.41 -4.94
C ASN A 106 -2.87 -3.01 -4.11
N ILE A 107 -3.14 -2.44 -2.94
CA ILE A 107 -4.32 -2.82 -2.14
C ILE A 107 -5.52 -2.14 -2.79
N SER A 108 -6.29 -2.92 -3.56
CA SER A 108 -7.31 -2.39 -4.46
C SER A 108 -8.46 -1.66 -3.76
N ASP A 109 -8.80 -2.06 -2.55
CA ASP A 109 -9.86 -1.42 -1.78
C ASP A 109 -9.34 -0.44 -0.72
N GLY A 110 -8.02 -0.31 -0.59
CA GLY A 110 -7.38 0.67 0.28
C GLY A 110 -7.79 0.58 1.73
N PHE A 111 -7.60 1.69 2.43
CA PHE A 111 -7.94 1.80 3.84
C PHE A 111 -9.45 1.92 4.07
N SER A 112 -10.16 2.60 3.17
CA SER A 112 -11.56 2.99 3.37
C SER A 112 -12.56 2.30 2.46
N GLY A 113 -12.09 1.50 1.50
CA GLY A 113 -12.97 0.82 0.56
C GLY A 113 -13.09 1.51 -0.79
N ASN A 114 -13.56 0.77 -1.79
CA ASN A 114 -13.64 1.26 -3.17
C ASN A 114 -15.07 1.18 -3.75
N GLY A 115 -16.05 0.92 -2.90
CA GLY A 115 -17.45 0.77 -3.34
C GLY A 115 -17.83 -0.67 -3.66
N GLN A 116 -16.87 -1.52 -3.97
CA GLN A 116 -17.09 -2.97 -4.21
C GLN A 116 -16.59 -3.79 -3.04
N ASP A 117 -15.42 -3.43 -2.51
CA ASP A 117 -14.80 -4.10 -1.38
C ASP A 117 -14.64 -3.12 -0.23
N PRO A 118 -14.71 -3.61 1.01
CA PRO A 118 -14.89 -2.73 2.18
C PRO A 118 -13.65 -1.93 2.59
N GLY A 119 -12.45 -2.37 2.27
CA GLY A 119 -11.23 -1.74 2.73
C GLY A 119 -10.77 -2.25 4.08
N TRP A 120 -9.52 -1.95 4.39
CA TRP A 120 -8.83 -2.39 5.60
C TRP A 120 -9.63 -2.11 6.87
N LYS A 121 -10.02 -0.85 7.06
CA LYS A 121 -10.71 -0.41 8.28
C LYS A 121 -12.07 -1.07 8.45
N ASN A 122 -12.86 -1.12 7.40
CA ASN A 122 -14.23 -1.63 7.48
C ASN A 122 -14.29 -3.15 7.62
N LEU A 123 -13.22 -3.85 7.26
CA LEU A 123 -13.08 -5.29 7.51
C LEU A 123 -12.71 -5.58 8.97
N GLY A 124 -12.40 -4.55 9.74
CA GLY A 124 -11.96 -4.75 11.11
C GLY A 124 -10.48 -5.15 11.24
N LEU A 125 -9.68 -4.96 10.21
CA LEU A 125 -8.25 -5.15 10.35
C LEU A 125 -7.68 -4.09 11.29
N PRO A 126 -6.58 -4.38 12.00
CA PRO A 126 -6.11 -3.47 13.04
C PRO A 126 -5.83 -2.06 12.54
N SER A 127 -6.42 -1.08 13.22
CA SER A 127 -6.31 0.33 12.86
C SER A 127 -6.22 1.16 14.13
N VAL A 128 -5.60 2.34 14.01
CA VAL A 128 -5.42 3.26 15.13
C VAL A 128 -5.60 4.69 14.63
N ILE A 129 -6.14 5.54 15.51
CA ILE A 129 -6.17 6.98 15.29
C ILE A 129 -5.34 7.63 16.39
N ASP A 130 -4.30 8.33 16.00
CA ASP A 130 -3.45 9.08 16.93
C ASP A 130 -4.09 10.44 17.16
N ARG A 131 -4.36 10.77 18.41
CA ARG A 131 -4.97 12.04 18.78
C ARG A 131 -4.18 12.75 19.85
#